data_0e88be34a85360734973dbd10c00f343
#
_entry.id   0e88be34a85360734973dbd10c00f343
#
_cell.length_a   1.000
_cell.length_b   1.000
_cell.length_c   1.000
_cell.angle_alpha   90.00
_cell.angle_beta   90.00
_cell.angle_gamma   90.00
#
_symmetry.space_group_name_H-M   'P 1'
#
loop_
_entity.id
_entity.type
_entity.pdbx_description
1 polymer ?
#
loop_
_entity_poly.entity_id
_entity_poly.type
_entity_poly.pdbx_seq_one_letter_code
_entity_poly.pdbx_strand_id
1 'polypeptide(L)'
;MTMRRLKKLIWVFRNLHVGQTWKMYRRVKHPKSAHLHVYNYSLINLAKSATITLPENGALDINMLNIKRDKIRPCTLWMGENTQLVSNGFSMYEGAAIIIVNGGKLTLGHNSYMNESLIQCANSITIGDNCAIASNVLIQDTDFHPILDENGNPKPMSKPIIIGNK
;
A
#
# COMPACT_ATOMS: atom_id res chain seq x y z
N MET A 1 -15.64 19.76 -21.42
CA MET A 1 -15.46 18.69 -20.39
C MET A 1 -16.65 17.72 -20.50
N THR A 2 -16.41 16.42 -20.67
CA THR A 2 -17.51 15.45 -20.82
C THR A 2 -18.22 15.21 -19.47
N MET A 3 -19.51 14.93 -19.50
CA MET A 3 -20.33 14.60 -18.31
C MET A 3 -19.68 13.50 -17.44
N ARG A 4 -19.03 12.52 -18.05
CA ARG A 4 -18.29 11.43 -17.36
C ARG A 4 -17.10 11.97 -16.56
N ARG A 5 -16.34 12.92 -17.12
CA ARG A 5 -15.20 13.56 -16.40
C ARG A 5 -15.68 14.41 -15.23
N LEU A 6 -16.78 15.14 -15.38
CA LEU A 6 -17.35 15.92 -14.30
C LEU A 6 -17.83 15.02 -13.14
N LYS A 7 -18.56 13.94 -13.43
CA LYS A 7 -18.99 12.96 -12.40
C LYS A 7 -17.79 12.34 -11.66
N LYS A 8 -16.70 12.02 -12.36
CA LYS A 8 -15.47 11.50 -11.73
C LYS A 8 -14.82 12.52 -10.80
N LEU A 9 -14.74 13.79 -11.23
CA LEU A 9 -14.21 14.88 -10.40
C LEU A 9 -15.04 15.08 -9.13
N ILE A 10 -16.37 15.18 -9.26
CA ILE A 10 -17.29 15.31 -8.10
C ILE A 10 -17.11 14.13 -7.14
N TRP A 11 -16.97 12.91 -7.67
CA TRP A 11 -16.77 11.72 -6.85
C TRP A 11 -15.44 11.80 -6.07
N VAL A 12 -14.34 12.19 -6.73
CA VAL A 12 -13.02 12.37 -6.07
C VAL A 12 -13.13 13.39 -4.96
N PHE A 13 -13.68 14.57 -5.21
CA PHE A 13 -13.83 15.63 -4.20
C PHE A 13 -14.68 15.21 -3.00
N ARG A 14 -15.71 14.41 -3.20
CA ARG A 14 -16.57 13.93 -2.11
C ARG A 14 -15.92 12.85 -1.25
N ASN A 15 -15.01 12.08 -1.81
CA ASN A 15 -14.42 10.92 -1.13
C ASN A 15 -12.96 11.16 -0.71
N LEU A 16 -12.27 12.16 -1.27
CA LEU A 16 -10.91 12.48 -0.93
C LEU A 16 -10.82 13.08 0.49
N HIS A 17 -9.97 12.50 1.33
CA HIS A 17 -9.65 13.08 2.63
C HIS A 17 -8.54 14.13 2.48
N VAL A 18 -8.91 15.36 2.14
CA VAL A 18 -7.98 16.45 1.80
C VAL A 18 -6.89 16.65 2.86
N GLY A 19 -7.28 16.66 4.15
CA GLY A 19 -6.33 16.86 5.26
C GLY A 19 -5.28 15.74 5.37
N GLN A 20 -5.69 14.46 5.25
CA GLN A 20 -4.74 13.35 5.28
C GLN A 20 -3.89 13.31 4.00
N THR A 21 -4.47 13.56 2.84
CA THR A 21 -3.73 13.66 1.58
C THR A 21 -2.62 14.71 1.69
N TRP A 22 -2.95 15.93 2.16
CA TRP A 22 -1.97 17.00 2.35
C TRP A 22 -0.89 16.64 3.39
N LYS A 23 -1.27 16.04 4.53
CA LYS A 23 -0.32 15.57 5.54
C LYS A 23 0.64 14.53 4.97
N MET A 24 0.14 13.62 4.15
CA MET A 24 0.94 12.61 3.48
C MET A 24 1.88 13.22 2.44
N TYR A 25 1.42 14.14 1.61
CA TYR A 25 2.27 14.84 0.62
C TYR A 25 3.51 15.47 1.26
N ARG A 26 3.39 16.00 2.47
CA ARG A 26 4.53 16.60 3.19
C ARG A 26 5.57 15.59 3.69
N ARG A 27 5.22 14.31 3.75
CA ARG A 27 6.08 13.22 4.24
C ARG A 27 6.64 12.34 3.14
N VAL A 28 5.98 12.31 2.00
CA VAL A 28 6.32 11.46 0.87
C VAL A 28 7.36 12.14 -0.01
N LYS A 29 8.40 11.41 -0.41
CA LYS A 29 9.35 11.88 -1.43
C LYS A 29 8.72 11.71 -2.80
N HIS A 30 8.46 12.79 -3.50
CA HIS A 30 7.79 12.73 -4.81
C HIS A 30 8.21 13.90 -5.72
N PRO A 31 8.34 13.70 -7.04
CA PRO A 31 8.39 14.75 -8.03
C PRO A 31 6.99 15.35 -8.27
N LYS A 32 6.94 16.48 -9.00
CA LYS A 32 5.66 17.15 -9.33
C LYS A 32 4.71 16.30 -10.19
N SER A 33 5.23 15.33 -10.94
CA SER A 33 4.46 14.42 -11.77
C SER A 33 3.80 13.26 -11.01
N ALA A 34 4.18 13.04 -9.75
CA ALA A 34 3.61 11.95 -8.94
C ALA A 34 2.26 12.33 -8.31
N HIS A 35 1.43 11.33 -8.10
CA HIS A 35 0.08 11.50 -7.56
C HIS A 35 -0.11 10.70 -6.26
N LEU A 36 -0.69 11.35 -5.26
CA LEU A 36 -1.05 10.72 -3.99
C LEU A 36 -2.48 11.10 -3.63
N HIS A 37 -3.33 10.12 -3.42
CA HIS A 37 -4.68 10.35 -2.93
C HIS A 37 -4.97 9.47 -1.71
N VAL A 38 -5.45 10.08 -0.66
CA VAL A 38 -5.97 9.38 0.51
C VAL A 38 -7.46 9.64 0.57
N TYR A 39 -8.23 8.58 0.43
CA TYR A 39 -9.68 8.67 0.50
C TYR A 39 -10.19 8.49 1.93
N ASN A 40 -11.46 8.82 2.17
CA ASN A 40 -12.10 8.69 3.48
C ASN A 40 -12.01 7.26 4.02
N TYR A 41 -12.03 7.10 5.33
CA TYR A 41 -11.89 5.82 6.04
C TYR A 41 -10.51 5.15 5.87
N SER A 42 -9.46 5.94 5.64
CA SER A 42 -8.08 5.45 5.65
C SER A 42 -7.46 5.57 7.03
N LEU A 43 -6.90 4.47 7.53
CA LEU A 43 -6.14 4.40 8.78
C LEU A 43 -4.64 4.41 8.44
N ILE A 44 -3.97 5.54 8.69
CA ILE A 44 -2.56 5.72 8.33
C ILE A 44 -1.74 5.97 9.59
N ASN A 45 -0.79 5.08 9.85
CA ASN A 45 0.18 5.21 10.94
C ASN A 45 1.59 5.01 10.39
N LEU A 46 2.41 6.05 10.45
CA LEU A 46 3.78 6.07 9.95
C LEU A 46 4.74 6.48 11.06
N ALA A 47 5.69 5.63 11.38
CA ALA A 47 6.80 5.98 12.26
C ALA A 47 7.61 7.16 11.67
N LYS A 48 8.39 7.86 12.52
CA LYS A 48 9.14 9.05 12.08
C LYS A 48 10.18 8.72 11.01
N SER A 49 10.84 7.59 11.13
CA SER A 49 11.88 7.13 10.20
C SER A 49 11.34 6.35 9.00
N ALA A 50 10.03 6.07 8.94
CA ALA A 50 9.40 5.45 7.79
C ALA A 50 9.45 6.36 6.56
N THR A 51 9.78 5.80 5.39
CA THR A 51 9.88 6.55 4.14
C THR A 51 8.94 6.00 3.09
N ILE A 52 8.24 6.91 2.40
CA ILE A 52 7.45 6.59 1.20
C ILE A 52 8.06 7.37 0.03
N THR A 53 8.28 6.70 -1.07
CA THR A 53 8.79 7.30 -2.30
C THR A 53 7.84 7.01 -3.45
N LEU A 54 7.45 8.06 -4.15
CA LEU A 54 6.77 7.98 -5.44
C LEU A 54 7.77 8.43 -6.50
N PRO A 55 8.18 7.58 -7.44
CA PRO A 55 9.06 7.98 -8.54
C PRO A 55 8.33 8.89 -9.53
N GLU A 56 9.00 9.26 -10.61
CA GLU A 56 8.40 10.07 -11.68
C GLU A 56 7.18 9.35 -12.26
N ASN A 57 6.04 10.07 -12.35
CA ASN A 57 4.73 9.54 -12.72
C ASN A 57 4.20 8.42 -11.80
N GLY A 58 4.84 8.20 -10.66
CA GLY A 58 4.37 7.25 -9.65
C GLY A 58 3.07 7.69 -9.01
N ALA A 59 2.29 6.74 -8.52
CA ALA A 59 1.04 7.01 -7.82
C ALA A 59 0.82 6.09 -6.63
N LEU A 60 0.09 6.60 -5.64
CA LEU A 60 -0.44 5.79 -4.53
C LEU A 60 -1.84 6.28 -4.17
N ASP A 61 -2.81 5.41 -4.38
CA ASP A 61 -4.20 5.64 -3.96
C ASP A 61 -4.52 4.77 -2.75
N ILE A 62 -4.98 5.38 -1.65
CA ILE A 62 -5.31 4.65 -0.41
C ILE A 62 -6.81 4.76 -0.16
N ASN A 63 -7.46 3.61 -0.07
CA ASN A 63 -8.91 3.43 0.07
C ASN A 63 -9.72 3.94 -1.12
N MET A 64 -9.28 3.61 -2.31
CA MET A 64 -10.04 3.88 -3.51
C MET A 64 -11.31 3.03 -3.51
N LEU A 65 -12.48 3.68 -3.47
CA LEU A 65 -13.76 2.97 -3.44
C LEU A 65 -14.10 2.43 -4.83
N ASN A 66 -14.30 1.14 -4.93
CA ASN A 66 -14.61 0.46 -6.20
C ASN A 66 -16.11 0.14 -6.34
N ILE A 67 -16.79 -0.14 -5.24
CA ILE A 67 -18.18 -0.61 -5.22
C ILE A 67 -18.97 0.20 -4.21
N LYS A 68 -20.23 0.54 -4.52
CA LYS A 68 -21.18 1.03 -3.53
C LYS A 68 -21.56 -0.10 -2.58
N ARG A 69 -21.16 0.02 -1.33
CA ARG A 69 -21.54 -0.90 -0.24
C ARG A 69 -22.21 -0.12 0.88
N ASP A 70 -23.07 -0.79 1.63
CA ASP A 70 -23.76 -0.20 2.79
C ASP A 70 -22.78 0.11 3.94
N LYS A 71 -21.65 -0.60 4.00
CA LYS A 71 -20.57 -0.38 4.98
C LYS A 71 -19.23 -0.34 4.26
N ILE A 72 -18.54 0.79 4.37
CA ILE A 72 -17.18 0.98 3.84
C ILE A 72 -16.20 0.36 4.83
N ARG A 73 -15.30 -0.50 4.35
CA ARG A 73 -14.21 -1.06 5.15
C ARG A 73 -13.00 -0.14 5.07
N PRO A 74 -12.37 0.19 6.21
CA PRO A 74 -11.18 1.04 6.19
C PRO A 74 -10.00 0.33 5.51
N CYS A 75 -9.20 1.10 4.77
CA CYS A 75 -7.85 0.70 4.39
C CYS A 75 -6.87 1.02 5.52
N THR A 76 -5.88 0.17 5.69
CA THR A 76 -4.81 0.37 6.67
C THR A 76 -3.46 0.47 5.98
N LEU A 77 -2.71 1.54 6.26
CA LEU A 77 -1.29 1.64 5.97
C LEU A 77 -0.54 1.86 7.28
N TRP A 78 0.16 0.85 7.74
CA TRP A 78 0.99 0.92 8.93
C TRP A 78 2.46 0.68 8.57
N MET A 79 3.34 1.61 8.97
CA MET A 79 4.76 1.54 8.69
C MET A 79 5.55 1.82 9.98
N GLY A 80 6.29 0.82 10.44
CA GLY A 80 7.19 0.90 11.58
C GLY A 80 8.49 1.66 11.28
N GLU A 81 9.39 1.66 12.25
CA GLU A 81 10.66 2.37 12.14
C GLU A 81 11.55 1.80 11.01
N ASN A 82 12.25 2.71 10.31
CA ASN A 82 13.20 2.44 9.24
C ASN A 82 12.62 1.65 8.04
N THR A 83 11.30 1.60 7.91
CA THR A 83 10.62 0.91 6.79
C THR A 83 10.56 1.77 5.54
N GLN A 84 10.46 1.11 4.38
CA GLN A 84 10.43 1.77 3.08
C GLN A 84 9.27 1.27 2.23
N LEU A 85 8.55 2.19 1.61
CA LEU A 85 7.53 1.92 0.59
C LEU A 85 7.87 2.70 -0.67
N VAL A 86 7.96 2.00 -1.79
CA VAL A 86 8.03 2.61 -3.13
C VAL A 86 6.77 2.24 -3.90
N SER A 87 6.08 3.22 -4.47
CA SER A 87 4.89 2.96 -5.29
C SER A 87 5.00 3.62 -6.66
N ASN A 88 5.03 2.79 -7.70
CA ASN A 88 5.10 3.22 -9.10
C ASN A 88 3.71 3.54 -9.69
N GLY A 89 2.64 3.15 -9.02
CA GLY A 89 1.26 3.36 -9.50
C GLY A 89 0.30 2.32 -8.95
N PHE A 90 0.17 2.26 -7.63
CA PHE A 90 -0.58 1.23 -6.92
C PHE A 90 -1.84 1.78 -6.26
N SER A 91 -2.92 1.02 -6.34
CA SER A 91 -4.19 1.37 -5.69
C SER A 91 -4.57 0.35 -4.63
N MET A 92 -4.77 0.84 -3.41
CA MET A 92 -5.39 0.10 -2.32
C MET A 92 -6.90 0.36 -2.35
N TYR A 93 -7.69 -0.67 -2.64
CA TYR A 93 -9.14 -0.58 -2.55
C TYR A 93 -9.61 -0.86 -1.12
N GLU A 94 -10.90 -0.65 -0.87
CA GLU A 94 -11.47 -0.78 0.47
C GLU A 94 -11.12 -2.11 1.14
N GLY A 95 -10.85 -2.07 2.45
CA GLY A 95 -10.49 -3.24 3.25
C GLY A 95 -9.06 -3.74 3.04
N ALA A 96 -8.28 -3.13 2.14
CA ALA A 96 -6.89 -3.49 1.96
C ALA A 96 -6.02 -3.04 3.13
N ALA A 97 -5.04 -3.85 3.51
CA ALA A 97 -4.09 -3.52 4.56
C ALA A 97 -2.64 -3.76 4.11
N ILE A 98 -1.78 -2.79 4.38
CA ILE A 98 -0.33 -2.91 4.22
C ILE A 98 0.31 -2.62 5.57
N ILE A 99 1.09 -3.57 6.06
CA ILE A 99 1.83 -3.50 7.32
C ILE A 99 3.31 -3.76 7.02
N ILE A 100 4.17 -2.78 7.28
CA ILE A 100 5.62 -2.90 7.06
C ILE A 100 6.32 -2.72 8.40
N VAL A 101 7.10 -3.72 8.81
CA VAL A 101 7.77 -3.77 10.11
C VAL A 101 9.27 -4.04 9.97
N ASN A 102 10.01 -3.87 11.04
CA ASN A 102 11.41 -4.32 11.18
C ASN A 102 12.37 -3.85 10.07
N GLY A 103 12.18 -2.64 9.56
CA GLY A 103 12.98 -2.12 8.45
C GLY A 103 12.64 -2.71 7.08
N GLY A 104 11.51 -3.39 6.96
CA GLY A 104 11.02 -4.01 5.72
C GLY A 104 10.90 -3.02 4.55
N LYS A 105 11.05 -3.55 3.34
CA LYS A 105 11.04 -2.79 2.09
C LYS A 105 9.95 -3.33 1.17
N LEU A 106 8.95 -2.51 0.87
CA LEU A 106 7.86 -2.88 -0.05
C LEU A 106 7.96 -2.05 -1.33
N THR A 107 8.00 -2.73 -2.48
CA THR A 107 7.92 -2.10 -3.80
C THR A 107 6.64 -2.53 -4.49
N LEU A 108 5.88 -1.56 -4.98
CA LEU A 108 4.58 -1.74 -5.63
C LEU A 108 4.64 -1.23 -7.06
N GLY A 109 4.33 -2.10 -8.01
CA GLY A 109 4.41 -1.85 -9.44
C GLY A 109 3.32 -0.92 -9.97
N HIS A 110 3.50 -0.52 -11.24
CA HIS A 110 2.59 0.35 -11.96
C HIS A 110 1.31 -0.40 -12.35
N ASN A 111 0.18 0.34 -12.37
CA ASN A 111 -1.13 -0.20 -12.76
C ASN A 111 -1.52 -1.48 -11.98
N SER A 112 -1.08 -1.58 -10.74
CA SER A 112 -1.34 -2.72 -9.86
C SER A 112 -2.27 -2.32 -8.72
N TYR A 113 -3.00 -3.27 -8.18
CA TYR A 113 -3.96 -2.97 -7.11
C TYR A 113 -4.24 -4.17 -6.21
N MET A 114 -4.83 -3.90 -5.06
CA MET A 114 -5.29 -4.91 -4.12
C MET A 114 -6.67 -4.58 -3.53
N ASN A 115 -7.46 -5.62 -3.27
CA ASN A 115 -8.78 -5.55 -2.63
C ASN A 115 -8.79 -6.39 -1.36
N GLU A 116 -9.36 -5.90 -0.25
CA GLU A 116 -9.65 -6.67 0.97
C GLU A 116 -8.58 -7.72 1.32
N SER A 117 -7.32 -7.37 1.18
CA SER A 117 -6.17 -8.27 1.30
C SER A 117 -5.14 -7.68 2.24
N LEU A 118 -4.22 -8.50 2.69
CA LEU A 118 -3.18 -8.11 3.62
C LEU A 118 -1.79 -8.36 3.04
N ILE A 119 -0.95 -7.32 3.04
CA ILE A 119 0.49 -7.44 2.80
C ILE A 119 1.21 -7.18 4.13
N GLN A 120 2.01 -8.14 4.58
CA GLN A 120 2.88 -8.01 5.76
C GLN A 120 4.34 -8.17 5.33
N CYS A 121 5.10 -7.09 5.45
CA CYS A 121 6.49 -7.03 4.98
C CYS A 121 7.43 -6.73 6.14
N ALA A 122 8.31 -7.67 6.44
CA ALA A 122 9.37 -7.52 7.46
C ALA A 122 10.78 -7.55 6.88
N ASN A 123 10.93 -8.01 5.64
CA ASN A 123 12.20 -8.06 4.92
C ASN A 123 12.07 -7.31 3.58
N SER A 124 11.57 -7.99 2.55
CA SER A 124 11.41 -7.38 1.24
C SER A 124 10.30 -8.05 0.43
N ILE A 125 9.32 -7.27 0.00
CA ILE A 125 8.28 -7.72 -0.94
C ILE A 125 8.31 -6.80 -2.16
N THR A 126 8.34 -7.40 -3.34
CA THR A 126 8.20 -6.68 -4.62
C THR A 126 6.99 -7.23 -5.36
N ILE A 127 6.09 -6.34 -5.73
CA ILE A 127 4.95 -6.63 -6.61
C ILE A 127 5.19 -5.87 -7.91
N GLY A 128 5.17 -6.61 -9.00
CA GLY A 128 5.41 -6.08 -10.34
C GLY A 128 4.23 -5.29 -10.89
N ASP A 129 4.35 -4.92 -12.17
CA ASP A 129 3.35 -4.14 -12.87
C ASP A 129 2.14 -4.97 -13.32
N ASN A 130 0.99 -4.33 -13.47
CA ASN A 130 -0.28 -4.89 -13.94
C ASN A 130 -0.81 -6.05 -13.08
N CYS A 131 -0.44 -6.13 -11.81
CA CYS A 131 -0.87 -7.16 -10.87
C CYS A 131 -2.22 -6.80 -10.23
N ALA A 132 -3.11 -7.77 -10.18
CA ALA A 132 -4.39 -7.68 -9.47
C ALA A 132 -4.41 -8.65 -8.29
N ILE A 133 -4.40 -8.13 -7.06
CA ILE A 133 -4.51 -8.93 -5.83
C ILE A 133 -5.97 -8.94 -5.41
N ALA A 134 -6.60 -10.13 -5.51
CA ALA A 134 -8.01 -10.33 -5.18
C ALA A 134 -8.24 -10.29 -3.66
N SER A 135 -9.52 -10.29 -3.25
CA SER A 135 -9.89 -10.31 -1.84
C SER A 135 -9.41 -11.58 -1.11
N ASN A 136 -9.14 -11.43 0.18
CA ASN A 136 -8.71 -12.52 1.08
C ASN A 136 -7.34 -13.15 0.72
N VAL A 137 -6.48 -12.41 0.04
CA VAL A 137 -5.09 -12.82 -0.19
C VAL A 137 -4.21 -12.32 0.95
N LEU A 138 -3.34 -13.18 1.47
CA LEU A 138 -2.26 -12.84 2.38
C LEU A 138 -0.92 -12.98 1.64
N ILE A 139 -0.13 -11.89 1.58
CA ILE A 139 1.26 -11.89 1.12
C ILE A 139 2.12 -11.51 2.32
N GLN A 140 2.94 -12.45 2.78
CA GLN A 140 3.72 -12.30 4.00
C GLN A 140 5.12 -12.90 3.82
N ASP A 141 6.15 -12.11 4.10
CA ASP A 141 7.56 -12.52 3.93
C ASP A 141 8.22 -12.97 5.23
N THR A 142 7.45 -13.16 6.29
CA THR A 142 7.96 -13.53 7.61
C THR A 142 6.99 -14.42 8.36
N ASP A 143 7.52 -15.33 9.17
CA ASP A 143 6.72 -16.18 10.07
C ASP A 143 6.34 -15.47 11.37
N PHE A 144 6.93 -14.29 11.66
CA PHE A 144 6.79 -13.51 12.90
C PHE A 144 7.18 -14.24 14.20
N HIS A 145 7.63 -15.48 14.10
CA HIS A 145 8.11 -16.28 15.21
C HIS A 145 9.29 -17.15 14.74
N PRO A 146 10.22 -17.49 15.63
CA PRO A 146 11.35 -18.34 15.29
C PRO A 146 10.89 -19.76 14.97
N ILE A 147 11.37 -20.30 13.85
CA ILE A 147 11.26 -21.71 13.50
C ILE A 147 12.62 -22.33 13.75
N LEU A 148 12.67 -23.44 14.50
CA LEU A 148 13.90 -24.16 14.75
C LEU A 148 14.09 -25.30 13.74
N ASP A 149 15.34 -25.60 13.41
CA ASP A 149 15.69 -26.80 12.65
C ASP A 149 15.67 -28.04 13.57
N GLU A 150 15.97 -29.21 13.01
CA GLU A 150 16.05 -30.49 13.74
C GLU A 150 17.11 -30.51 14.85
N ASN A 151 18.09 -29.60 14.80
CA ASN A 151 19.16 -29.45 15.78
C ASN A 151 18.86 -28.34 16.80
N GLY A 152 17.65 -27.71 16.74
CA GLY A 152 17.26 -26.62 17.62
C GLY A 152 17.84 -25.25 17.25
N ASN A 153 18.46 -25.08 16.07
CA ASN A 153 18.96 -23.80 15.62
C ASN A 153 17.87 -22.96 14.96
N PRO A 154 17.83 -21.63 15.17
CA PRO A 154 16.83 -20.79 14.53
C PRO A 154 17.05 -20.70 13.00
N LYS A 155 16.00 -20.98 12.23
CA LYS A 155 15.96 -20.71 10.80
C LYS A 155 15.72 -19.22 10.55
N PRO A 156 16.10 -18.69 9.36
CA PRO A 156 15.72 -17.33 8.97
C PRO A 156 14.19 -17.13 9.03
N MET A 157 13.72 -16.17 9.81
CA MET A 157 12.28 -15.88 9.99
C MET A 157 11.65 -15.22 8.76
N SER A 158 12.43 -14.71 7.84
CA SER A 158 11.93 -14.00 6.67
C SER A 158 12.77 -14.28 5.42
N LYS A 159 12.09 -14.29 4.27
CA LYS A 159 12.72 -14.38 2.94
C LYS A 159 12.03 -13.41 1.99
N PRO A 160 12.78 -12.78 1.06
CA PRO A 160 12.18 -11.91 0.05
C PRO A 160 11.10 -12.61 -0.77
N ILE A 161 10.02 -11.87 -1.09
CA ILE A 161 8.97 -12.30 -2.02
C ILE A 161 9.03 -11.41 -3.26
N ILE A 162 9.03 -12.02 -4.45
CA ILE A 162 8.96 -11.32 -5.72
C ILE A 162 7.76 -11.87 -6.50
N ILE A 163 6.80 -11.00 -6.79
CA ILE A 163 5.68 -11.26 -7.70
C ILE A 163 6.00 -10.47 -8.97
N GLY A 164 6.17 -11.18 -10.09
CA GLY A 164 6.53 -10.59 -11.37
C GLY A 164 5.39 -9.79 -12.00
N ASN A 165 5.68 -9.18 -13.14
CA ASN A 165 4.67 -8.47 -13.96
C ASN A 165 3.68 -9.46 -14.58
N LYS A 166 2.47 -8.97 -14.82
CA LYS A 166 1.46 -9.68 -15.62
C LYS A 166 1.39 -9.10 -17.03
#